data_abef0d7a013012d40cf2180f54782f9f
#
_entry.id   abef0d7a013012d40cf2180f54782f9f
#
_cell.length_a   1.000
_cell.length_b   1.000
_cell.length_c   1.000
_cell.angle_alpha   90.00
_cell.angle_beta   90.00
_cell.angle_gamma   90.00
#
_symmetry.space_group_name_H-M   'P 1'
#
loop_
_entity.id
_entity.type
_entity.pdbx_description
1 polymer ?
#
loop_
_entity_poly.entity_id
_entity_poly.type
_entity_poly.pdbx_seq_one_letter_code
_entity_poly.pdbx_strand_id
1 'polypeptide(L)'
;MDLLNLFTTTQGRLARRPFWLSLIAIYLAGFAAQALLDGTVRARAGLTPFAVAQAALLWAWLAIHIKRLRDAGQGPAGAIGVAVIYALALALLLMLVAFLTNPNAAPGVEAERSADDVAFGLMLVIIIFGLLFSPDFGTFMTILKVLIFIACLPALVSLVFSIITGARQSVAPPAS
;
A
#
# COMPACT_ATOMS: atom_id res chain seq x y z
N MET A 1 -22.54 -14.94 -8.59
CA MET A 1 -21.38 -14.71 -7.69
C MET A 1 -21.62 -13.38 -7.03
N ASP A 2 -21.87 -13.34 -5.73
CA ASP A 2 -22.13 -12.07 -5.03
C ASP A 2 -20.87 -11.22 -5.01
N LEU A 3 -20.96 -10.00 -5.47
CA LEU A 3 -19.83 -9.05 -5.51
C LEU A 3 -19.20 -8.85 -4.14
N LEU A 4 -20.02 -8.84 -3.08
CA LEU A 4 -19.55 -8.74 -1.71
C LEU A 4 -18.65 -9.92 -1.34
N ASN A 5 -19.06 -11.15 -1.64
CA ASN A 5 -18.27 -12.35 -1.38
C ASN A 5 -16.97 -12.39 -2.21
N LEU A 6 -16.92 -11.70 -3.34
CA LEU A 6 -15.72 -11.63 -4.16
C LEU A 6 -14.57 -10.91 -3.42
N PHE A 7 -14.87 -9.82 -2.74
CA PHE A 7 -13.87 -8.94 -2.12
C PHE A 7 -13.70 -9.15 -0.61
N THR A 8 -14.71 -9.70 0.08
CA THR A 8 -14.67 -9.85 1.54
C THR A 8 -14.12 -11.18 2.01
N THR A 9 -14.33 -12.27 1.26
CA THR A 9 -13.87 -13.60 1.66
C THR A 9 -12.61 -14.01 0.91
N THR A 10 -11.77 -14.80 1.56
CA THR A 10 -10.59 -15.43 0.93
C THR A 10 -10.89 -16.85 0.44
N GLN A 11 -12.12 -17.34 0.63
CA GLN A 11 -12.53 -18.70 0.25
C GLN A 11 -12.98 -18.75 -1.22
N GLY A 12 -12.80 -19.95 -1.85
CA GLY A 12 -13.18 -20.17 -3.23
C GLY A 12 -12.03 -20.07 -4.23
N ARG A 13 -12.36 -20.18 -5.51
CA ARG A 13 -11.45 -20.11 -6.67
C ARG A 13 -11.93 -18.97 -7.58
N LEU A 14 -11.00 -18.33 -8.26
CA LEU A 14 -11.31 -17.21 -9.14
C LEU A 14 -10.68 -17.44 -10.52
N ALA A 15 -11.53 -17.54 -11.54
CA ALA A 15 -11.10 -17.69 -12.92
C ALA A 15 -10.39 -16.42 -13.45
N ARG A 16 -9.66 -16.56 -14.56
CA ARG A 16 -8.82 -15.46 -15.10
C ARG A 16 -9.59 -14.19 -15.44
N ARG A 17 -10.75 -14.30 -16.14
CA ARG A 17 -11.54 -13.12 -16.54
C ARG A 17 -12.04 -12.30 -15.35
N PRO A 18 -12.77 -12.87 -14.38
CA PRO A 18 -13.21 -12.10 -13.22
C PRO A 18 -12.05 -11.60 -12.36
N PHE A 19 -10.91 -12.29 -12.31
CA PHE A 19 -9.71 -11.79 -11.64
C PHE A 19 -9.23 -10.47 -12.24
N TRP A 20 -9.06 -10.40 -13.58
CA TRP A 20 -8.60 -9.17 -14.23
C TRP A 20 -9.58 -8.01 -14.08
N LEU A 21 -10.88 -8.27 -14.20
CA LEU A 21 -11.91 -7.24 -14.00
C LEU A 21 -11.90 -6.71 -12.57
N SER A 22 -11.78 -7.59 -11.56
CA SER A 22 -11.69 -7.20 -10.16
C SER A 22 -10.40 -6.43 -9.86
N LEU A 23 -9.29 -6.82 -10.47
CA LEU A 23 -8.01 -6.14 -10.32
C LEU A 23 -8.08 -4.70 -10.86
N ILE A 24 -8.62 -4.52 -12.07
CA ILE A 24 -8.83 -3.20 -12.67
C ILE A 24 -9.73 -2.34 -11.77
N ALA A 25 -10.84 -2.91 -11.27
CA ALA A 25 -11.74 -2.20 -10.37
C ALA A 25 -11.04 -1.73 -9.08
N ILE A 26 -10.17 -2.57 -8.49
CA ILE A 26 -9.38 -2.20 -7.29
C ILE A 26 -8.41 -1.06 -7.60
N TYR A 27 -7.69 -1.11 -8.71
CA TYR A 27 -6.77 -0.03 -9.08
C TYR A 27 -7.50 1.27 -9.41
N LEU A 28 -8.64 1.22 -10.09
CA LEU A 28 -9.48 2.39 -10.33
C LEU A 28 -10.03 2.98 -9.01
N ALA A 29 -10.48 2.13 -8.09
CA ALA A 29 -10.92 2.57 -6.76
C ALA A 29 -9.76 3.16 -5.95
N GLY A 30 -8.56 2.59 -6.07
CA GLY A 30 -7.33 3.13 -5.47
C GLY A 30 -6.98 4.51 -6.02
N PHE A 31 -7.12 4.71 -7.33
CA PHE A 31 -6.95 6.01 -7.94
C PHE A 31 -8.03 7.01 -7.46
N ALA A 32 -9.29 6.60 -7.41
CA ALA A 32 -10.37 7.44 -6.89
C ALA A 32 -10.18 7.79 -5.40
N ALA A 33 -9.62 6.89 -4.60
CA ALA A 33 -9.31 7.15 -3.20
C ALA A 33 -8.30 8.30 -2.99
N GLN A 34 -7.53 8.67 -4.01
CA GLN A 34 -6.64 9.85 -3.94
C GLN A 34 -7.43 11.15 -3.70
N ALA A 35 -8.70 11.20 -4.12
CA ALA A 35 -9.57 12.35 -3.84
C ALA A 35 -9.79 12.58 -2.33
N LEU A 36 -9.61 11.54 -1.49
CA LEU A 36 -9.68 11.66 -0.04
C LEU A 36 -8.47 12.41 0.57
N LEU A 37 -7.42 12.62 -0.22
CA LEU A 37 -6.27 13.44 0.16
C LEU A 37 -6.46 14.93 -0.17
N ASP A 38 -7.59 15.31 -0.77
CA ASP A 38 -7.90 16.72 -1.01
C ASP A 38 -7.84 17.53 0.29
N GLY A 39 -7.37 18.77 0.19
CA GLY A 39 -7.16 19.68 1.32
C GLY A 39 -8.40 19.87 2.17
N THR A 40 -9.59 19.94 1.56
CA THR A 40 -10.87 20.10 2.25
C THR A 40 -11.26 18.89 3.09
N VAL A 41 -11.07 17.67 2.56
CA VAL A 41 -11.34 16.42 3.28
C VAL A 41 -10.33 16.23 4.39
N ARG A 42 -9.04 16.46 4.09
CA ARG A 42 -7.96 16.33 5.05
C ARG A 42 -8.08 17.31 6.22
N ALA A 43 -8.52 18.53 5.98
CA ALA A 43 -8.74 19.53 7.03
C ALA A 43 -9.87 19.14 8.01
N ARG A 44 -10.88 18.38 7.54
CA ARG A 44 -12.03 17.96 8.35
C ARG A 44 -11.85 16.62 9.04
N ALA A 45 -11.25 15.65 8.38
CA ALA A 45 -11.20 14.25 8.81
C ALA A 45 -9.76 13.68 8.91
N GLY A 46 -8.73 14.49 8.67
CA GLY A 46 -7.34 14.05 8.67
C GLY A 46 -7.03 13.04 7.56
N LEU A 47 -6.08 12.15 7.83
CA LEU A 47 -5.69 11.07 6.91
C LEU A 47 -6.50 9.78 7.11
N THR A 48 -7.38 9.72 8.11
CA THR A 48 -8.12 8.51 8.49
C THR A 48 -8.98 7.96 7.37
N PRO A 49 -9.78 8.75 6.62
CA PRO A 49 -10.60 8.22 5.53
C PRO A 49 -9.76 7.56 4.43
N PHE A 50 -8.63 8.16 4.11
CA PHE A 50 -7.70 7.60 3.12
C PHE A 50 -7.08 6.29 3.63
N ALA A 51 -6.63 6.25 4.88
CA ALA A 51 -6.04 5.05 5.49
C ALA A 51 -7.04 3.88 5.51
N VAL A 52 -8.30 4.13 5.88
CA VAL A 52 -9.37 3.14 5.88
C VAL A 52 -9.66 2.64 4.46
N ALA A 53 -9.76 3.54 3.48
CA ALA A 53 -9.95 3.16 2.08
C ALA A 53 -8.81 2.29 1.56
N GLN A 54 -7.56 2.64 1.86
CA GLN A 54 -6.39 1.86 1.44
C GLN A 54 -6.35 0.48 2.13
N ALA A 55 -6.69 0.38 3.41
CA ALA A 55 -6.79 -0.90 4.11
C ALA A 55 -7.86 -1.81 3.49
N ALA A 56 -9.03 -1.27 3.16
CA ALA A 56 -10.10 -2.01 2.49
C ALA A 56 -9.68 -2.48 1.08
N LEU A 57 -9.00 -1.63 0.31
CA LEU A 57 -8.50 -1.97 -1.01
C LEU A 57 -7.39 -3.04 -0.95
N LEU A 58 -6.50 -2.95 0.03
CA LEU A 58 -5.46 -3.96 0.25
C LEU A 58 -6.05 -5.31 0.62
N TRP A 59 -7.09 -5.32 1.48
CA TRP A 59 -7.82 -6.54 1.82
C TRP A 59 -8.49 -7.15 0.59
N ALA A 60 -9.20 -6.34 -0.22
CA ALA A 60 -9.83 -6.79 -1.45
C ALA A 60 -8.81 -7.35 -2.44
N TRP A 61 -7.66 -6.67 -2.60
CA TRP A 61 -6.54 -7.12 -3.42
C TRP A 61 -6.03 -8.49 -2.94
N LEU A 62 -5.80 -8.64 -1.64
CA LEU A 62 -5.34 -9.90 -1.04
C LEU A 62 -6.35 -11.03 -1.27
N ALA A 63 -7.64 -10.77 -1.07
CA ALA A 63 -8.71 -11.76 -1.23
C ALA A 63 -8.76 -12.32 -2.67
N ILE A 64 -8.70 -11.46 -3.70
CA ILE A 64 -8.74 -11.92 -5.10
C ILE A 64 -7.46 -12.69 -5.48
N HIS A 65 -6.28 -12.29 -4.96
CA HIS A 65 -5.03 -12.99 -5.23
C HIS A 65 -4.98 -14.37 -4.58
N ILE A 66 -5.44 -14.51 -3.34
CA ILE A 66 -5.53 -15.82 -2.68
C ILE A 66 -6.46 -16.76 -3.45
N LYS A 67 -7.64 -16.29 -3.88
CA LYS A 67 -8.56 -17.09 -4.70
C LYS A 67 -7.94 -17.52 -6.03
N ARG A 68 -7.21 -16.60 -6.66
CA ARG A 68 -6.55 -16.88 -7.95
C ARG A 68 -5.38 -17.84 -7.79
N LEU A 69 -4.56 -17.70 -6.74
CA LEU A 69 -3.46 -18.63 -6.44
C LEU A 69 -3.99 -20.04 -6.17
N ARG A 70 -5.09 -20.16 -5.42
CA ARG A 70 -5.75 -21.46 -5.19
C ARG A 70 -6.28 -22.09 -6.49
N ASP A 71 -6.80 -21.28 -7.40
CA ASP A 71 -7.23 -21.74 -8.72
C ASP A 71 -6.04 -22.25 -9.56
N ALA A 72 -4.87 -21.68 -9.37
CA ALA A 72 -3.61 -22.11 -9.97
C ALA A 72 -2.89 -23.22 -9.17
N GLY A 73 -3.51 -23.81 -8.14
CA GLY A 73 -2.92 -24.88 -7.31
C GLY A 73 -1.79 -24.41 -6.41
N GLN A 74 -1.72 -23.12 -6.09
CA GLN A 74 -0.63 -22.55 -5.30
C GLN A 74 -1.08 -22.06 -3.92
N GLY A 75 -0.14 -22.02 -2.98
CA GLY A 75 -0.36 -21.48 -1.62
C GLY A 75 -0.47 -19.95 -1.59
N PRO A 76 -1.10 -19.39 -0.55
CA PRO A 76 -1.35 -17.96 -0.41
C PRO A 76 -0.12 -17.15 0.03
N ALA A 77 0.98 -17.80 0.42
CA ALA A 77 2.12 -17.16 1.08
C ALA A 77 2.71 -15.99 0.29
N GLY A 78 2.80 -16.11 -1.04
CA GLY A 78 3.30 -15.03 -1.90
C GLY A 78 2.42 -13.78 -1.86
N ALA A 79 1.08 -13.95 -1.93
CA ALA A 79 0.14 -12.84 -1.84
C ALA A 79 0.19 -12.16 -0.46
N ILE A 80 0.29 -12.94 0.61
CA ILE A 80 0.40 -12.43 1.97
C ILE A 80 1.70 -11.62 2.13
N GLY A 81 2.83 -12.15 1.65
CA GLY A 81 4.12 -11.45 1.71
C GLY A 81 4.10 -10.10 1.01
N VAL A 82 3.56 -10.04 -0.22
CA VAL A 82 3.41 -8.77 -0.96
C VAL A 82 2.47 -7.81 -0.25
N ALA A 83 1.35 -8.30 0.29
CA ALA A 83 0.40 -7.47 1.03
C ALA A 83 1.03 -6.86 2.30
N VAL A 84 1.83 -7.64 3.04
CA VAL A 84 2.55 -7.16 4.24
C VAL A 84 3.55 -6.07 3.87
N ILE A 85 4.36 -6.29 2.82
CA ILE A 85 5.33 -5.28 2.35
C ILE A 85 4.61 -4.00 1.94
N TYR A 86 3.51 -4.11 1.21
CA TYR A 86 2.71 -2.96 0.79
C TYR A 86 2.09 -2.23 2.00
N ALA A 87 1.54 -2.96 2.97
CA ALA A 87 0.97 -2.39 4.18
C ALA A 87 2.01 -1.62 5.00
N LEU A 88 3.20 -2.18 5.17
CA LEU A 88 4.31 -1.51 5.87
C LEU A 88 4.75 -0.24 5.14
N ALA A 89 4.91 -0.30 3.82
CA ALA A 89 5.28 0.87 3.02
C ALA A 89 4.21 1.97 3.10
N LEU A 90 2.92 1.60 3.05
CA LEU A 90 1.82 2.54 3.20
C LEU A 90 1.79 3.17 4.59
N ALA A 91 1.99 2.38 5.65
CA ALA A 91 2.04 2.87 7.02
C ALA A 91 3.19 3.86 7.22
N LEU A 92 4.39 3.55 6.71
CA LEU A 92 5.54 4.45 6.75
C LEU A 92 5.27 5.75 5.97
N LEU A 93 4.66 5.65 4.78
CA LEU A 93 4.29 6.82 4.00
C LEU A 93 3.28 7.71 4.74
N LEU A 94 2.24 7.13 5.33
CA LEU A 94 1.24 7.87 6.10
C LEU A 94 1.85 8.53 7.33
N MET A 95 2.74 7.83 8.03
CA MET A 95 3.48 8.37 9.18
C MET A 95 4.36 9.56 8.75
N LEU A 96 5.08 9.43 7.63
CA LEU A 96 5.89 10.51 7.07
C LEU A 96 5.04 11.73 6.70
N VAL A 97 3.91 11.52 6.00
CA VAL A 97 2.99 12.60 5.63
C VAL A 97 2.41 13.28 6.88
N ALA A 98 1.99 12.51 7.89
CA ALA A 98 1.49 13.05 9.15
C ALA A 98 2.55 13.90 9.86
N PHE A 99 3.78 13.44 9.91
CA PHE A 99 4.91 14.17 10.49
C PHE A 99 5.21 15.49 9.74
N LEU A 100 5.24 15.45 8.40
CA LEU A 100 5.53 16.65 7.59
C LEU A 100 4.40 17.68 7.64
N THR A 101 3.13 17.23 7.80
CA THR A 101 1.98 18.15 7.82
C THR A 101 1.68 18.71 9.21
N ASN A 102 2.10 18.02 10.26
CA ASN A 102 1.92 18.46 11.64
C ASN A 102 3.05 17.95 12.55
N PRO A 103 4.21 18.62 12.54
CA PRO A 103 5.38 18.19 13.31
C PRO A 103 5.15 18.15 14.83
N ASN A 104 4.08 18.81 15.32
CA ASN A 104 3.71 18.82 16.74
C ASN A 104 2.63 17.78 17.10
N ALA A 105 2.00 17.16 16.10
CA ALA A 105 1.02 16.11 16.28
C ALA A 105 1.67 14.75 16.09
N ALA A 106 2.61 14.37 16.94
CA ALA A 106 2.98 12.98 17.07
C ALA A 106 1.72 12.20 17.54
N PRO A 107 1.23 11.21 16.79
CA PRO A 107 0.02 10.51 17.17
C PRO A 107 0.23 9.79 18.50
N GLY A 108 -0.50 10.24 19.53
CA GLY A 108 -0.75 9.45 20.72
C GLY A 108 0.34 9.47 21.80
N VAL A 109 1.15 10.50 21.91
CA VAL A 109 2.19 10.55 22.95
C VAL A 109 2.01 11.74 23.90
N GLU A 110 1.05 11.59 24.78
CA GLU A 110 1.22 12.10 26.15
C GLU A 110 2.01 11.11 27.04
N ALA A 111 2.56 10.04 26.47
CA ALA A 111 3.40 9.07 27.14
C ALA A 111 4.86 9.26 26.73
N GLU A 112 5.71 9.47 27.72
CA GLU A 112 7.19 9.44 27.73
C GLU A 112 7.84 9.15 26.36
N ARG A 113 8.30 10.20 25.69
CA ARG A 113 9.13 10.06 24.50
C ARG A 113 10.36 9.27 24.90
N SER A 114 10.46 8.02 24.44
CA SER A 114 11.68 7.27 24.59
C SER A 114 12.80 8.01 23.82
N ALA A 115 14.03 7.93 24.31
CA ALA A 115 15.19 8.54 23.64
C ALA A 115 15.31 8.07 22.17
N ASP A 116 14.80 6.87 21.87
CA ASP A 116 14.81 6.25 20.54
C ASP A 116 13.82 6.92 19.57
N ASP A 117 12.64 7.36 20.05
CA ASP A 117 11.65 8.08 19.23
C ASP A 117 12.16 9.48 18.87
N VAL A 118 12.85 10.13 19.80
CA VAL A 118 13.51 11.42 19.57
C VAL A 118 14.67 11.26 18.59
N ALA A 119 15.47 10.20 18.73
CA ALA A 119 16.60 9.91 17.84
C ALA A 119 16.12 9.61 16.41
N PHE A 120 15.04 8.83 16.24
CA PHE A 120 14.43 8.56 14.93
C PHE A 120 13.85 9.82 14.29
N GLY A 121 13.13 10.65 15.06
CA GLY A 121 12.62 11.94 14.59
C GLY A 121 13.75 12.90 14.19
N LEU A 122 14.82 12.97 14.99
CA LEU A 122 16.01 13.76 14.68
C LEU A 122 16.74 13.26 13.43
N MET A 123 16.86 11.96 13.26
CA MET A 123 17.44 11.35 12.05
C MET A 123 16.63 11.72 10.80
N LEU A 124 15.29 11.65 10.85
CA LEU A 124 14.42 12.08 9.75
C LEU A 124 14.59 13.59 9.48
N VAL A 125 14.62 14.43 10.51
CA VAL A 125 14.85 15.88 10.36
C VAL A 125 16.21 16.15 9.74
N ILE A 126 17.26 15.46 10.15
CA ILE A 126 18.61 15.60 9.58
C ILE A 126 18.63 15.19 8.11
N ILE A 127 17.96 14.09 7.76
CA ILE A 127 17.85 13.63 6.37
C ILE A 127 17.10 14.68 5.53
N ILE A 128 15.96 15.17 6.01
CA ILE A 128 15.15 16.18 5.31
C ILE A 128 15.91 17.52 5.24
N PHE A 129 16.58 17.92 6.32
CA PHE A 129 17.36 19.15 6.35
C PHE A 129 18.60 19.06 5.46
N GLY A 130 19.31 17.92 5.47
CA GLY A 130 20.41 17.65 4.52
C GLY A 130 19.94 17.67 3.07
N LEU A 131 18.73 17.18 2.79
CA LEU A 131 18.07 17.24 1.49
C LEU A 131 17.73 18.68 1.05
N LEU A 132 17.22 19.50 1.98
CA LEU A 132 16.79 20.89 1.72
C LEU A 132 17.96 21.88 1.58
N PHE A 133 19.05 21.62 2.29
CA PHE A 133 20.23 22.50 2.33
C PHE A 133 21.44 21.94 1.57
N SER A 134 21.23 20.92 0.73
CA SER A 134 22.28 20.48 -0.19
C SER A 134 22.66 21.64 -1.11
N PRO A 135 23.94 22.05 -1.15
CA PRO A 135 24.41 23.19 -1.95
C PRO A 135 24.31 22.95 -3.47
N ASP A 136 24.02 21.73 -3.88
CA ASP A 136 23.92 21.34 -5.27
C ASP A 136 22.49 20.83 -5.59
N PHE A 137 21.79 21.60 -6.43
CA PHE A 137 20.45 21.25 -6.92
C PHE A 137 20.41 19.88 -7.63
N GLY A 138 21.51 19.47 -8.27
CA GLY A 138 21.63 18.17 -8.90
C GLY A 138 21.58 17.01 -7.90
N THR A 139 22.28 17.14 -6.78
CA THR A 139 22.27 16.17 -5.69
C THR A 139 20.88 16.08 -5.05
N PHE A 140 20.23 17.22 -4.78
CA PHE A 140 18.85 17.28 -4.27
C PHE A 140 17.88 16.53 -5.19
N MET A 141 17.92 16.80 -6.51
CA MET A 141 17.07 16.13 -7.50
C MET A 141 17.35 14.64 -7.59
N THR A 142 18.60 14.21 -7.42
CA THR A 142 18.97 12.78 -7.43
C THR A 142 18.40 12.06 -6.22
N ILE A 143 18.53 12.64 -5.02
CA ILE A 143 17.98 12.06 -3.78
C ILE A 143 16.45 12.01 -3.86
N LEU A 144 15.80 13.06 -4.35
CA LEU A 144 14.35 13.09 -4.54
C LEU A 144 13.87 12.00 -5.51
N LYS A 145 14.57 11.78 -6.62
CA LYS A 145 14.27 10.68 -7.57
C LYS A 145 14.39 9.32 -6.91
N VAL A 146 15.46 9.10 -6.15
CA VAL A 146 15.68 7.84 -5.41
C VAL A 146 14.57 7.61 -4.38
N LEU A 147 14.17 8.64 -3.64
CA LEU A 147 13.09 8.56 -2.67
C LEU A 147 11.75 8.21 -3.31
N ILE A 148 11.41 8.88 -4.42
CA ILE A 148 10.21 8.60 -5.21
C ILE A 148 10.25 7.16 -5.75
N PHE A 149 11.40 6.72 -6.27
CA PHE A 149 11.56 5.35 -6.76
C PHE A 149 11.34 4.32 -5.65
N ILE A 150 11.93 4.51 -4.48
CA ILE A 150 11.74 3.64 -3.31
C ILE A 150 10.26 3.63 -2.88
N ALA A 151 9.60 4.78 -2.86
CA ALA A 151 8.18 4.88 -2.50
C ALA A 151 7.25 4.17 -3.50
N CYS A 152 7.62 4.17 -4.79
CA CYS A 152 6.86 3.49 -5.84
C CYS A 152 7.13 1.97 -5.91
N LEU A 153 8.24 1.49 -5.33
CA LEU A 153 8.68 0.10 -5.43
C LEU A 153 7.63 -0.91 -4.93
N PRO A 154 6.95 -0.72 -3.79
CA PRO A 154 5.90 -1.65 -3.35
C PRO A 154 4.71 -1.72 -4.32
N ALA A 155 4.34 -0.60 -4.94
CA ALA A 155 3.29 -0.58 -5.94
C ALA A 155 3.70 -1.33 -7.21
N LEU A 156 4.94 -1.17 -7.66
CA LEU A 156 5.50 -1.93 -8.79
C LEU A 156 5.56 -3.42 -8.49
N VAL A 157 6.01 -3.82 -7.29
CA VAL A 157 6.05 -5.23 -6.86
C VAL A 157 4.63 -5.82 -6.85
N SER A 158 3.66 -5.10 -6.31
CA SER A 158 2.25 -5.50 -6.30
C SER A 158 1.69 -5.66 -7.72
N LEU A 159 2.02 -4.75 -8.64
CA LEU A 159 1.59 -4.80 -10.03
C LEU A 159 2.21 -6.01 -10.77
N VAL A 160 3.52 -6.19 -10.66
CA VAL A 160 4.23 -7.33 -11.27
C VAL A 160 3.70 -8.65 -10.73
N PHE A 161 3.50 -8.76 -9.42
CA PHE A 161 2.91 -9.93 -8.80
C PHE A 161 1.50 -10.21 -9.30
N SER A 162 0.68 -9.17 -9.50
CA SER A 162 -0.67 -9.29 -10.06
C SER A 162 -0.65 -9.81 -11.50
N ILE A 163 0.27 -9.33 -12.32
CA ILE A 163 0.44 -9.80 -13.71
C ILE A 163 0.84 -11.27 -13.72
N ILE A 164 1.85 -11.65 -12.94
CA ILE A 164 2.32 -13.04 -12.84
C ILE A 164 1.19 -13.96 -12.36
N THR A 165 0.45 -13.56 -11.32
CA THR A 165 -0.65 -14.34 -10.76
C THR A 165 -1.81 -14.48 -11.77
N GLY A 166 -2.16 -13.41 -12.47
CA GLY A 166 -3.21 -13.42 -13.50
C GLY A 166 -2.85 -14.27 -14.74
N ALA A 167 -1.58 -14.31 -15.11
CA ALA A 167 -1.10 -15.07 -16.25
C ALA A 167 -1.09 -16.59 -16.03
N ARG A 168 -1.07 -17.07 -14.77
CA ARG A 168 -1.02 -18.51 -14.45
C ARG A 168 -2.24 -19.25 -14.97
N GLN A 169 -2.03 -20.50 -15.41
CA GLN A 169 -3.12 -21.37 -15.85
C GLN A 169 -3.90 -21.91 -14.64
N SER A 170 -5.21 -22.06 -14.79
CA SER A 170 -6.07 -22.72 -13.80
C SER A 170 -5.80 -24.23 -13.83
N VAL A 171 -5.62 -24.84 -12.66
CA VAL A 171 -5.50 -26.29 -12.54
C VAL A 171 -6.90 -26.88 -12.54
N ALA A 172 -7.18 -27.82 -13.47
CA ALA A 172 -8.45 -28.53 -13.48
C ALA A 172 -8.66 -29.24 -12.13
N PRO A 173 -9.88 -29.23 -11.55
CA PRO A 173 -10.16 -30.04 -10.39
C PRO A 173 -9.88 -31.51 -10.72
N PRO A 174 -9.34 -32.30 -9.75
CA PRO A 174 -9.17 -33.73 -9.95
C PRO A 174 -10.53 -34.34 -10.38
N ALA A 175 -10.51 -35.19 -11.41
CA ALA A 175 -11.70 -35.92 -11.81
C ALA A 175 -12.16 -36.76 -10.61
N SER A 176 -13.38 -36.51 -10.16
CA SER A 176 -14.04 -37.26 -9.09
C SER A 176 -14.59 -38.58 -9.62
#